data_9995ebf5068295d42a7d4e30a5fcd5a8
#
_entry.id   9995ebf5068295d42a7d4e30a5fcd5a8
#
_cell.length_a   1.000
_cell.length_b   1.000
_cell.length_c   1.000
_cell.angle_alpha   90.00
_cell.angle_beta   90.00
_cell.angle_gamma   90.00
#
_symmetry.space_group_name_H-M   'P 1'
#
loop_
_entity.id
_entity.type
_entity.pdbx_description
1 polymer ?
#
loop_
_entity_poly.entity_id
_entity_poly.type
_entity_poly.pdbx_seq_one_letter_code
_entity_poly.pdbx_strand_id
1 'polypeptide(L)'
;GNSSEAPENPLAAVRSAILAGADAVEIDVYSTLDGELILSHDNTVNRCTNGTGDVKYSQSEYLRSLDAGYFKQFSTKFAGEKMPFLREVLEEIKGKVTLVIEIKQIGIEEKVLQLLNETGTRDQVVIIAFAPEILAKFHDIAPDIPTSVLTYSHKTLEEIIGLAAKAK
;
A
#
# COMPACT_ATOMS: atom_id res chain seq x y z
N GLY A 1 4.42 -0.33 -7.28
CA GLY A 1 5.65 -1.03 -7.73
C GLY A 1 5.72 -1.20 -9.25
N ASN A 2 6.76 -1.89 -9.75
CA ASN A 2 6.92 -2.18 -11.18
C ASN A 2 6.09 -3.42 -11.59
N SER A 3 4.78 -3.25 -11.71
CA SER A 3 3.81 -4.34 -11.98
C SER A 3 3.89 -4.88 -13.42
N SER A 4 4.64 -4.24 -14.32
CA SER A 4 4.89 -4.77 -15.68
C SER A 4 5.93 -5.89 -15.70
N GLU A 5 6.85 -5.91 -14.74
CA GLU A 5 7.98 -6.85 -14.68
C GLU A 5 7.95 -7.82 -13.50
N ALA A 6 7.19 -7.48 -12.44
CA ALA A 6 7.05 -8.27 -11.22
C ALA A 6 5.60 -8.22 -10.71
N PRO A 7 5.16 -9.18 -9.86
CA PRO A 7 3.85 -9.16 -9.24
C PRO A 7 3.61 -7.84 -8.47
N GLU A 8 2.40 -7.31 -8.54
CA GLU A 8 2.05 -6.09 -7.81
C GLU A 8 2.10 -6.32 -6.29
N ASN A 9 2.62 -5.32 -5.57
CA ASN A 9 2.81 -5.29 -4.11
C ASN A 9 3.90 -6.19 -3.48
N PRO A 10 4.32 -7.39 -3.94
CA PRO A 10 5.50 -8.07 -3.43
C PRO A 10 6.78 -7.23 -3.44
N LEU A 11 7.72 -7.55 -2.54
CA LEU A 11 9.02 -6.87 -2.45
C LEU A 11 9.80 -6.90 -3.77
N ALA A 12 9.61 -7.93 -4.59
CA ALA A 12 10.20 -8.02 -5.92
C ALA A 12 9.85 -6.82 -6.81
N ALA A 13 8.58 -6.34 -6.81
CA ALA A 13 8.17 -5.18 -7.58
C ALA A 13 8.73 -3.86 -7.03
N VAL A 14 8.85 -3.74 -5.72
CA VAL A 14 9.46 -2.58 -5.05
C VAL A 14 10.94 -2.50 -5.43
N ARG A 15 11.68 -3.60 -5.30
CA ARG A 15 13.10 -3.69 -5.67
C ARG A 15 13.34 -3.43 -7.15
N SER A 16 12.47 -3.98 -8.02
CA SER A 16 12.55 -3.74 -9.47
C SER A 16 12.37 -2.25 -9.80
N ALA A 17 11.43 -1.56 -9.14
CA ALA A 17 11.23 -0.13 -9.33
C ALA A 17 12.45 0.70 -8.88
N ILE A 18 13.02 0.38 -7.72
CA ILE A 18 14.24 1.04 -7.21
C ILE A 18 15.41 0.83 -8.18
N LEU A 19 15.63 -0.39 -8.66
CA LEU A 19 16.71 -0.72 -9.62
C LEU A 19 16.52 -0.02 -10.97
N ALA A 20 15.28 0.19 -11.37
CA ALA A 20 14.95 0.96 -12.59
C ALA A 20 15.15 2.49 -12.43
N GLY A 21 15.50 2.97 -11.23
CA GLY A 21 15.75 4.39 -10.96
C GLY A 21 14.45 5.21 -10.76
N ALA A 22 13.37 4.59 -10.28
CA ALA A 22 12.14 5.30 -9.99
C ALA A 22 12.34 6.33 -8.86
N ASP A 23 11.77 7.54 -9.01
CA ASP A 23 11.77 8.58 -7.98
C ASP A 23 10.80 8.25 -6.82
N ALA A 24 9.74 7.52 -7.13
CA ALA A 24 8.75 7.07 -6.17
C ALA A 24 8.21 5.67 -6.50
N VAL A 25 7.81 4.94 -5.47
CA VAL A 25 7.15 3.63 -5.58
C VAL A 25 5.80 3.73 -4.87
N GLU A 26 4.76 3.28 -5.54
CA GLU A 26 3.40 3.24 -4.97
C GLU A 26 3.08 1.82 -4.51
N ILE A 27 2.35 1.71 -3.39
CA ILE A 27 1.87 0.49 -2.76
C ILE A 27 0.49 0.66 -2.13
N ASP A 28 -0.22 -0.46 -1.97
CA ASP A 28 -1.56 -0.52 -1.38
C ASP A 28 -1.54 -1.23 -0.02
N VAL A 29 -2.18 -0.65 1.00
CA VAL A 29 -2.14 -1.16 2.37
C VAL A 29 -3.53 -1.44 2.94
N TYR A 30 -3.68 -2.65 3.48
CA TYR A 30 -4.80 -3.10 4.33
C TYR A 30 -4.31 -3.51 5.71
N SER A 31 -5.24 -3.62 6.66
CA SER A 31 -5.02 -4.33 7.92
C SER A 31 -5.63 -5.72 7.87
N THR A 32 -4.94 -6.70 8.41
CA THR A 32 -5.43 -8.06 8.62
C THR A 32 -6.39 -8.15 9.81
N LEU A 33 -7.03 -9.29 10.02
CA LEU A 33 -7.93 -9.54 11.16
C LEU A 33 -7.22 -9.36 12.52
N ASP A 34 -5.98 -9.80 12.62
CA ASP A 34 -5.12 -9.65 13.81
C ASP A 34 -4.37 -8.31 13.87
N GLY A 35 -4.68 -7.42 12.91
CA GLY A 35 -4.23 -6.03 12.92
C GLY A 35 -2.87 -5.80 12.30
N GLU A 36 -2.22 -6.74 11.62
CA GLU A 36 -1.00 -6.46 10.89
C GLU A 36 -1.25 -5.64 9.62
N LEU A 37 -0.33 -4.72 9.27
CA LEU A 37 -0.41 -3.95 8.03
C LEU A 37 0.28 -4.71 6.91
N ILE A 38 -0.51 -5.11 5.89
CA ILE A 38 -0.07 -5.96 4.78
C ILE A 38 -0.38 -5.32 3.43
N LEU A 39 0.42 -5.61 2.42
CA LEU A 39 0.23 -5.07 1.08
C LEU A 39 -0.71 -5.93 0.25
N SER A 40 -1.76 -5.30 -0.30
CA SER A 40 -2.68 -5.89 -1.28
C SER A 40 -3.39 -4.79 -2.06
N HIS A 41 -3.48 -4.90 -3.37
CA HIS A 41 -4.29 -3.97 -4.17
C HIS A 41 -5.79 -4.23 -3.97
N ASP A 42 -6.21 -5.49 -4.10
CA ASP A 42 -7.60 -5.88 -3.95
C ASP A 42 -7.93 -6.14 -2.48
N ASN A 43 -9.19 -6.02 -2.12
CA ASN A 43 -9.70 -6.44 -0.81
C ASN A 43 -9.65 -7.97 -0.59
N THR A 44 -9.45 -8.74 -1.67
CA THR A 44 -9.29 -10.21 -1.63
C THR A 44 -7.94 -10.64 -2.17
N VAL A 45 -7.46 -11.81 -1.76
CA VAL A 45 -6.19 -12.38 -2.22
C VAL A 45 -6.30 -13.21 -3.51
N ASN A 46 -7.53 -13.36 -4.04
CA ASN A 46 -7.86 -14.35 -5.08
C ASN A 46 -7.15 -14.14 -6.41
N ARG A 47 -6.83 -12.90 -6.78
CA ARG A 47 -6.28 -12.56 -8.09
C ARG A 47 -4.78 -12.83 -8.17
N CYS A 48 -4.04 -12.40 -7.16
CA CYS A 48 -2.57 -12.33 -7.19
C CYS A 48 -1.88 -13.42 -6.37
N THR A 49 -2.66 -14.28 -5.67
CA THR A 49 -2.10 -15.37 -4.86
C THR A 49 -2.71 -16.72 -5.23
N ASN A 50 -2.19 -17.78 -4.63
CA ASN A 50 -2.76 -19.12 -4.69
C ASN A 50 -3.85 -19.39 -3.64
N GLY A 51 -4.23 -18.37 -2.84
CA GLY A 51 -5.27 -18.45 -1.82
C GLY A 51 -6.58 -17.81 -2.20
N THR A 52 -7.51 -17.78 -1.25
CA THR A 52 -8.85 -17.14 -1.39
C THR A 52 -9.24 -16.45 -0.09
N GLY A 53 -10.09 -15.43 -0.20
CA GLY A 53 -10.67 -14.74 0.95
C GLY A 53 -10.29 -13.26 1.05
N ASP A 54 -10.97 -12.58 1.97
CA ASP A 54 -10.76 -11.16 2.21
C ASP A 54 -9.54 -10.92 3.12
N VAL A 55 -8.71 -9.95 2.77
CA VAL A 55 -7.54 -9.55 3.55
C VAL A 55 -7.94 -9.14 4.97
N LYS A 56 -8.96 -8.29 5.09
CA LYS A 56 -9.46 -7.76 6.37
C LYS A 56 -9.96 -8.83 7.35
N TYR A 57 -10.44 -9.96 6.83
CA TYR A 57 -11.02 -11.04 7.65
C TYR A 57 -10.08 -12.25 7.76
N SER A 58 -8.86 -12.15 7.26
CA SER A 58 -7.85 -13.19 7.32
C SER A 58 -6.77 -12.88 8.35
N GLN A 59 -6.26 -13.92 9.03
CA GLN A 59 -5.11 -13.81 9.90
C GLN A 59 -3.83 -13.56 9.08
N SER A 60 -2.93 -12.78 9.62
CA SER A 60 -1.65 -12.45 8.95
C SER A 60 -0.83 -13.71 8.63
N GLU A 61 -0.83 -14.71 9.50
CA GLU A 61 -0.16 -15.99 9.30
C GLU A 61 -0.66 -16.70 8.03
N TYR A 62 -1.99 -16.74 7.82
CA TYR A 62 -2.57 -17.31 6.61
C TYR A 62 -2.12 -16.54 5.38
N LEU A 63 -2.23 -15.22 5.37
CA LEU A 63 -1.85 -14.38 4.24
C LEU A 63 -0.37 -14.52 3.90
N ARG A 64 0.50 -14.61 4.89
CA ARG A 64 1.95 -14.83 4.72
C ARG A 64 2.30 -16.24 4.25
N SER A 65 1.43 -17.23 4.47
CA SER A 65 1.63 -18.59 3.94
C SER A 65 1.44 -18.66 2.43
N LEU A 66 0.63 -17.75 1.84
CA LEU A 66 0.28 -17.76 0.43
C LEU A 66 1.49 -17.47 -0.47
N ASP A 67 1.41 -18.00 -1.69
CA ASP A 67 2.30 -17.63 -2.80
C ASP A 67 1.70 -16.45 -3.55
N ALA A 68 2.36 -15.30 -3.49
CA ALA A 68 1.98 -14.04 -4.14
C ALA A 68 2.76 -13.79 -5.45
N GLY A 69 3.36 -14.81 -6.02
CA GLY A 69 4.10 -14.72 -7.30
C GLY A 69 3.25 -14.45 -8.52
N TYR A 70 1.92 -14.33 -8.35
CA TYR A 70 0.94 -14.05 -9.39
C TYR A 70 1.11 -14.96 -10.61
N PHE A 71 1.02 -16.26 -10.37
CA PHE A 71 1.26 -17.32 -11.34
C PHE A 71 0.54 -17.13 -12.68
N LYS A 72 -0.68 -16.58 -12.67
CA LYS A 72 -1.47 -16.32 -13.89
C LYS A 72 -0.79 -15.38 -14.87
N GLN A 73 0.00 -14.43 -14.38
CA GLN A 73 0.70 -13.44 -15.20
C GLN A 73 2.19 -13.79 -15.41
N PHE A 74 2.85 -14.27 -14.37
CA PHE A 74 4.30 -14.43 -14.37
C PHE A 74 4.78 -15.88 -14.38
N SER A 75 3.86 -16.86 -14.46
CA SER A 75 4.17 -18.28 -14.37
C SER A 75 4.96 -18.58 -13.08
N THR A 76 6.05 -19.32 -13.13
CA THR A 76 6.88 -19.68 -11.98
C THR A 76 8.00 -18.70 -11.68
N LYS A 77 8.13 -17.62 -12.45
CA LYS A 77 9.25 -16.65 -12.31
C LYS A 77 9.38 -16.09 -10.89
N PHE A 78 8.26 -15.86 -10.22
CA PHE A 78 8.18 -15.30 -8.88
C PHE A 78 7.55 -16.28 -7.87
N ALA A 79 7.58 -17.58 -8.16
CA ALA A 79 7.05 -18.59 -7.25
C ALA A 79 7.72 -18.49 -5.88
N GLY A 80 6.92 -18.51 -4.81
CA GLY A 80 7.39 -18.35 -3.44
C GLY A 80 7.44 -16.91 -2.91
N GLU A 81 7.21 -15.89 -3.74
CA GLU A 81 7.03 -14.51 -3.26
C GLU A 81 5.88 -14.44 -2.25
N LYS A 82 6.04 -13.60 -1.25
CA LYS A 82 5.05 -13.44 -0.16
C LYS A 82 4.36 -12.10 -0.24
N MET A 83 3.16 -12.01 0.29
CA MET A 83 2.52 -10.74 0.59
C MET A 83 3.33 -10.04 1.70
N PRO A 84 3.99 -8.90 1.45
CA PRO A 84 4.85 -8.30 2.45
C PRO A 84 4.04 -7.54 3.50
N PHE A 85 4.55 -7.46 4.72
CA PHE A 85 4.10 -6.47 5.68
C PHE A 85 4.61 -5.08 5.30
N LEU A 86 3.86 -4.04 5.67
CA LEU A 86 4.29 -2.66 5.43
C LEU A 86 5.68 -2.37 6.03
N ARG A 87 5.99 -2.93 7.21
CA ARG A 87 7.31 -2.79 7.84
C ARG A 87 8.44 -3.23 6.92
N GLU A 88 8.30 -4.38 6.26
CA GLU A 88 9.34 -4.92 5.36
C GLU A 88 9.60 -3.98 4.18
N VAL A 89 8.54 -3.35 3.66
CA VAL A 89 8.66 -2.38 2.56
C VAL A 89 9.30 -1.08 3.04
N LEU A 90 8.90 -0.55 4.20
CA LEU A 90 9.48 0.66 4.78
C LEU A 90 10.99 0.49 5.04
N GLU A 91 11.41 -0.67 5.54
CA GLU A 91 12.82 -1.00 5.72
C GLU A 91 13.58 -1.10 4.38
N GLU A 92 12.95 -1.69 3.34
CA GLU A 92 13.55 -1.82 2.01
C GLU A 92 13.76 -0.48 1.32
N ILE A 93 12.80 0.47 1.45
CA ILE A 93 12.85 1.77 0.73
C ILE A 93 13.69 2.83 1.45
N LYS A 94 14.02 2.63 2.71
CA LYS A 94 14.66 3.63 3.57
C LYS A 94 15.93 4.21 2.93
N GLY A 95 15.94 5.53 2.73
CA GLY A 95 17.03 6.27 2.10
C GLY A 95 17.22 6.03 0.59
N LYS A 96 16.28 5.34 -0.07
CA LYS A 96 16.42 4.96 -1.49
C LYS A 96 15.42 5.66 -2.41
N VAL A 97 14.15 5.76 -1.99
CA VAL A 97 13.06 6.23 -2.85
C VAL A 97 11.90 6.75 -2.01
N THR A 98 11.09 7.66 -2.56
CA THR A 98 9.83 8.08 -1.94
C THR A 98 8.80 6.95 -2.04
N LEU A 99 8.07 6.68 -0.95
CA LEU A 99 6.99 5.71 -0.94
C LEU A 99 5.63 6.42 -0.96
N VAL A 100 4.79 6.11 -1.95
CA VAL A 100 3.40 6.55 -2.02
C VAL A 100 2.53 5.42 -1.49
N ILE A 101 1.87 5.65 -0.35
CA ILE A 101 1.07 4.63 0.34
C ILE A 101 -0.41 4.91 0.11
N GLU A 102 -1.07 4.06 -0.67
CA GLU A 102 -2.54 4.07 -0.74
C GLU A 102 -3.12 3.32 0.45
N ILE A 103 -3.87 4.04 1.29
CA ILE A 103 -4.59 3.44 2.40
C ILE A 103 -5.98 3.01 1.92
N LYS A 104 -6.20 1.70 1.90
CA LYS A 104 -7.44 1.08 1.40
C LYS A 104 -8.53 0.92 2.46
N GLN A 105 -8.22 1.15 3.73
CA GLN A 105 -9.11 0.85 4.86
C GLN A 105 -9.09 1.97 5.88
N ILE A 106 -10.27 2.48 6.25
CA ILE A 106 -10.43 3.46 7.33
C ILE A 106 -10.12 2.79 8.68
N GLY A 107 -9.49 3.55 9.60
CA GLY A 107 -9.22 3.13 10.98
C GLY A 107 -7.83 2.51 11.18
N ILE A 108 -6.96 2.54 10.17
CA ILE A 108 -5.58 2.05 10.30
C ILE A 108 -4.54 3.18 10.32
N GLU A 109 -4.97 4.44 10.26
CA GLU A 109 -4.13 5.62 10.08
C GLU A 109 -3.10 5.76 11.21
N GLU A 110 -3.53 5.60 12.47
CA GLU A 110 -2.64 5.70 13.63
C GLU A 110 -1.58 4.59 13.65
N LYS A 111 -1.96 3.37 13.21
CA LYS A 111 -1.02 2.25 13.13
C LYS A 111 0.00 2.45 12.00
N VAL A 112 -0.42 3.00 10.85
CA VAL A 112 0.50 3.38 9.77
C VAL A 112 1.47 4.44 10.29
N LEU A 113 0.98 5.51 10.93
CA LEU A 113 1.81 6.57 11.48
C LEU A 113 2.80 6.05 12.52
N GLN A 114 2.34 5.16 13.42
CA GLN A 114 3.23 4.51 14.39
C GLN A 114 4.38 3.80 13.68
N LEU A 115 4.08 3.02 12.65
CA LEU A 115 5.07 2.25 11.92
C LEU A 115 6.07 3.14 11.16
N LEU A 116 5.61 4.27 10.58
CA LEU A 116 6.48 5.27 9.95
C LEU A 116 7.46 5.88 10.96
N ASN A 117 7.00 6.17 12.18
CA ASN A 117 7.86 6.69 13.24
C ASN A 117 8.89 5.64 13.71
N GLU A 118 8.45 4.39 13.92
CA GLU A 118 9.33 3.29 14.35
C GLU A 118 10.43 2.96 13.34
N THR A 119 10.11 3.02 12.05
CA THR A 119 11.09 2.75 10.97
C THR A 119 11.93 3.97 10.61
N GLY A 120 11.52 5.17 11.04
CA GLY A 120 12.18 6.43 10.70
C GLY A 120 12.09 6.75 9.21
N THR A 121 10.90 6.51 8.62
CA THR A 121 10.65 6.75 7.18
C THR A 121 9.57 7.81 6.94
N ARG A 122 9.17 8.52 7.99
CA ARG A 122 8.09 9.52 7.96
C ARG A 122 8.29 10.62 6.92
N ASP A 123 9.51 11.04 6.70
CA ASP A 123 9.91 12.09 5.74
C ASP A 123 10.04 11.58 4.29
N GLN A 124 9.86 10.29 4.06
CA GLN A 124 9.99 9.63 2.76
C GLN A 124 8.66 9.14 2.18
N VAL A 125 7.53 9.54 2.77
CA VAL A 125 6.22 9.00 2.37
C VAL A 125 5.26 10.09 1.93
N VAL A 126 4.34 9.70 1.05
CA VAL A 126 3.13 10.44 0.69
C VAL A 126 1.94 9.51 0.92
N ILE A 127 0.91 9.98 1.61
CA ILE A 127 -0.31 9.20 1.84
C ILE A 127 -1.35 9.55 0.80
N ILE A 128 -1.93 8.53 0.17
CA ILE A 128 -3.02 8.71 -0.78
C ILE A 128 -4.21 7.84 -0.39
N ALA A 129 -5.42 8.27 -0.72
CA ALA A 129 -6.65 7.50 -0.50
C ALA A 129 -7.80 7.99 -1.38
N PHE A 130 -8.75 7.09 -1.67
CA PHE A 130 -10.05 7.47 -2.24
C PHE A 130 -11.03 8.02 -1.20
N ALA A 131 -10.91 7.58 0.07
CA ALA A 131 -11.73 8.04 1.18
C ALA A 131 -11.13 9.31 1.79
N PRO A 132 -11.78 10.50 1.67
CA PRO A 132 -11.25 11.75 2.23
C PRO A 132 -11.06 11.70 3.75
N GLU A 133 -11.83 10.88 4.45
CA GLU A 133 -11.80 10.72 5.90
C GLU A 133 -10.42 10.21 6.38
N ILE A 134 -9.77 9.34 5.60
CA ILE A 134 -8.41 8.84 5.87
C ILE A 134 -7.42 10.01 5.84
N LEU A 135 -7.52 10.86 4.81
CA LEU A 135 -6.61 12.00 4.63
C LEU A 135 -6.86 13.08 5.69
N ALA A 136 -8.12 13.37 6.02
CA ALA A 136 -8.47 14.27 7.12
C ALA A 136 -7.87 13.79 8.44
N LYS A 137 -7.97 12.48 8.74
CA LYS A 137 -7.34 11.91 9.94
C LYS A 137 -5.82 12.10 9.92
N PHE A 138 -5.14 11.86 8.77
CA PHE A 138 -3.70 12.12 8.65
C PHE A 138 -3.36 13.60 8.83
N HIS A 139 -4.17 14.51 8.28
CA HIS A 139 -3.97 15.94 8.48
C HIS A 139 -4.01 16.33 9.97
N ASP A 140 -4.91 15.70 10.75
CA ASP A 140 -5.03 15.95 12.18
C ASP A 140 -3.85 15.40 12.99
N ILE A 141 -3.40 14.15 12.69
CA ILE A 141 -2.40 13.46 13.52
C ILE A 141 -0.96 13.61 13.00
N ALA A 142 -0.77 13.99 11.75
CA ALA A 142 0.53 14.10 11.09
C ALA A 142 0.51 15.15 9.95
N PRO A 143 0.27 16.45 10.25
CA PRO A 143 0.11 17.50 9.24
C PRO A 143 1.37 17.77 8.40
N ASP A 144 2.51 17.25 8.79
CA ASP A 144 3.78 17.31 8.07
C ASP A 144 3.91 16.23 6.97
N ILE A 145 3.08 15.18 6.99
CA ILE A 145 3.08 14.15 5.94
C ILE A 145 2.24 14.63 4.76
N PRO A 146 2.79 14.70 3.53
CA PRO A 146 2.01 15.06 2.36
C PRO A 146 0.89 14.05 2.10
N THR A 147 -0.30 14.57 1.77
CA THR A 147 -1.46 13.74 1.43
C THR A 147 -2.02 14.13 0.05
N SER A 148 -2.67 13.18 -0.65
CA SER A 148 -3.36 13.44 -1.91
C SER A 148 -4.61 12.58 -2.06
N VAL A 149 -5.72 13.18 -2.47
CA VAL A 149 -6.97 12.46 -2.72
C VAL A 149 -6.92 11.78 -4.08
N LEU A 150 -7.32 10.51 -4.12
CA LEU A 150 -7.54 9.78 -5.36
C LEU A 150 -8.97 9.96 -5.85
N THR A 151 -9.13 10.09 -7.17
CA THR A 151 -10.44 10.21 -7.80
C THR A 151 -10.52 9.33 -9.04
N TYR A 152 -11.75 8.92 -9.38
CA TYR A 152 -12.00 8.23 -10.64
C TYR A 152 -12.02 9.24 -11.79
N SER A 153 -11.57 8.84 -12.97
CA SER A 153 -11.44 9.67 -14.17
C SER A 153 -12.74 10.31 -14.67
N HIS A 154 -13.90 9.83 -14.21
CA HIS A 154 -15.21 10.35 -14.62
C HIS A 154 -15.73 11.48 -13.71
N LYS A 155 -14.99 11.88 -12.65
CA LYS A 155 -15.41 13.00 -11.78
C LYS A 155 -15.15 14.35 -12.41
N THR A 156 -16.07 15.28 -12.16
CA THR A 156 -15.93 16.69 -12.56
C THR A 156 -14.90 17.39 -11.66
N LEU A 157 -14.40 18.54 -12.12
CA LEU A 157 -13.49 19.37 -11.33
C LEU A 157 -14.11 19.80 -9.99
N GLU A 158 -15.41 20.14 -9.99
CA GLU A 158 -16.15 20.55 -8.78
C GLU A 158 -16.21 19.41 -7.76
N GLU A 159 -16.48 18.18 -8.20
CA GLU A 159 -16.47 16.99 -7.34
C GLU A 159 -15.08 16.72 -6.76
N ILE A 160 -14.02 16.88 -7.56
CA ILE A 160 -12.63 16.71 -7.10
C ILE A 160 -12.27 17.78 -6.06
N ILE A 161 -12.62 19.04 -6.29
CA ILE A 161 -12.40 20.13 -5.31
C ILE A 161 -13.16 19.84 -4.02
N GLY A 162 -14.43 19.37 -4.13
CA GLY A 162 -15.23 18.99 -2.98
C GLY A 162 -14.63 17.85 -2.15
N LEU A 163 -14.00 16.86 -2.79
CA LEU A 163 -13.28 15.76 -2.11
C LEU A 163 -12.02 16.29 -1.42
N ALA A 164 -11.22 17.10 -2.10
CA ALA A 164 -10.02 17.69 -1.53
C ALA A 164 -10.31 18.60 -0.32
N ALA A 165 -11.45 19.32 -0.34
CA ALA A 165 -11.88 20.14 0.80
C ALA A 165 -12.30 19.31 2.04
N LYS A 166 -12.78 18.10 1.86
CA LYS A 166 -13.13 17.17 2.95
C LYS A 166 -11.90 16.44 3.54
N ALA A 167 -10.80 16.43 2.81
CA ALA A 167 -9.55 15.80 3.20
C ALA A 167 -8.60 16.71 4.02
N LYS A 168 -9.05 17.94 4.31
CA LYS A 168 -8.28 18.95 5.07
C LYS A 168 -8.60 18.97 6.54
#